data_ec3197e3d1b1f10c0ff28ed39f17d8d9
#
_entry.id   ec3197e3d1b1f10c0ff28ed39f17d8d9
#
_cell.length_a   1.000
_cell.length_b   1.000
_cell.length_c   1.000
_cell.angle_alpha   90.00
_cell.angle_beta   90.00
_cell.angle_gamma   90.00
#
_symmetry.space_group_name_H-M   'P 1'
#
loop_
_entity.id
_entity.type
_entity.pdbx_description
1 polymer ?
#
loop_
_entity_poly.entity_id
_entity_poly.type
_entity_poly.pdbx_seq_one_letter_code
_entity_poly.pdbx_strand_id
1 'polypeptide(L)'
;MTPELTFSRLAGGTRSAQLLVVGPSLGTAVTGLWGECAALLDGRFEVVGWDLPGHGNSLAATGPFTVPTLAAVVRDRAVALAAGRPAAYAGVSLGGTLAFEFADDPGPFTAAVSIASAPRLGEPRAWRERAALVRRAGTPVMVTSSAERWFAPGFTDRSPAVASALLTALSKTDRRSYAWACEALADLDPSNAVRPTAVPLLVVAGAQDVVVPPEVAEVGARSYAGVSCRVLPGCGHLPPAEDPAATAAILDGALIDEDAA
;
A
#
# COMPACT_ATOMS: atom_id res chain seq x y z
N MET A 1 2.25 8.43 18.84
CA MET A 1 3.22 9.46 18.37
C MET A 1 3.01 9.65 16.87
N THR A 2 3.14 10.88 16.36
CA THR A 2 3.03 11.16 14.91
C THR A 2 4.37 10.82 14.24
N PRO A 3 4.44 9.83 13.35
CA PRO A 3 5.68 9.48 12.68
C PRO A 3 6.01 10.49 11.58
N GLU A 4 7.30 10.67 11.32
CA GLU A 4 7.79 11.40 10.16
C GLU A 4 7.91 10.44 8.97
N LEU A 5 7.30 10.81 7.83
CA LEU A 5 7.30 10.02 6.61
C LEU A 5 8.03 10.75 5.50
N THR A 6 8.84 10.03 4.74
CA THR A 6 9.47 10.55 3.52
C THR A 6 8.58 10.30 2.32
N PHE A 7 8.36 11.34 1.53
CA PHE A 7 7.62 11.29 0.27
C PHE A 7 8.59 11.49 -0.90
N SER A 8 8.53 10.60 -1.86
CA SER A 8 9.39 10.59 -3.05
C SER A 8 8.54 10.69 -4.31
N ARG A 9 8.87 11.61 -5.22
CA ARG A 9 8.26 11.63 -6.54
C ARG A 9 8.77 10.46 -7.35
N LEU A 10 7.86 9.65 -7.87
CA LEU A 10 8.17 8.47 -8.67
C LEU A 10 8.00 8.73 -10.18
N ALA A 11 7.02 9.54 -10.56
CA ALA A 11 6.79 9.92 -11.95
C ALA A 11 6.03 11.26 -12.05
N GLY A 12 5.99 11.83 -13.23
CA GLY A 12 5.26 13.07 -13.52
C GLY A 12 5.85 14.31 -12.86
N GLY A 13 5.11 15.38 -12.93
CA GLY A 13 5.48 16.66 -12.34
C GLY A 13 4.26 17.48 -11.92
N THR A 14 4.51 18.65 -11.31
CA THR A 14 3.46 19.55 -10.80
C THR A 14 2.51 20.10 -11.88
N ARG A 15 2.80 19.87 -13.16
CA ARG A 15 1.93 20.20 -14.29
C ARG A 15 0.94 19.09 -14.64
N SER A 16 1.08 17.87 -14.08
CA SER A 16 0.11 16.81 -14.25
C SER A 16 -1.25 17.23 -13.69
N ALA A 17 -2.32 16.77 -14.33
CA ALA A 17 -3.67 17.19 -13.97
C ALA A 17 -4.07 16.74 -12.56
N GLN A 18 -3.61 15.56 -12.13
CA GLN A 18 -4.00 14.92 -10.88
C GLN A 18 -2.78 14.42 -10.10
N LEU A 19 -2.84 14.48 -8.77
CA LEU A 19 -1.88 13.86 -7.88
C LEU A 19 -2.34 12.42 -7.58
N LEU A 20 -1.42 11.45 -7.70
CA LEU A 20 -1.60 10.09 -7.18
C LEU A 20 -0.61 9.84 -6.05
N VAL A 21 -1.11 9.67 -4.84
CA VAL A 21 -0.28 9.25 -3.69
C VAL A 21 -0.31 7.73 -3.59
N VAL A 22 0.87 7.09 -3.56
CA VAL A 22 0.97 5.63 -3.48
C VAL A 22 1.64 5.17 -2.19
N GLY A 23 1.09 4.10 -1.60
CA GLY A 23 1.51 3.54 -0.31
C GLY A 23 2.22 2.19 -0.42
N PRO A 24 3.19 1.91 0.49
CA PRO A 24 4.00 0.70 0.47
C PRO A 24 3.29 -0.51 1.09
N SER A 25 3.86 -1.71 0.84
CA SER A 25 3.65 -2.90 1.67
C SER A 25 4.64 -2.92 2.84
N LEU A 26 4.30 -3.60 3.93
CA LEU A 26 5.21 -3.77 5.06
C LEU A 26 6.50 -4.49 4.63
N GLY A 27 7.64 -3.86 4.89
CA GLY A 27 8.96 -4.38 4.51
C GLY A 27 9.45 -3.94 3.13
N THR A 28 8.65 -3.18 2.35
CA THR A 28 9.08 -2.68 1.04
C THR A 28 9.51 -1.20 1.10
N ALA A 29 10.35 -0.79 0.16
CA ALA A 29 10.54 0.61 -0.18
C ALA A 29 9.60 0.97 -1.33
N VAL A 30 8.93 2.13 -1.24
CA VAL A 30 7.93 2.55 -2.22
C VAL A 30 8.50 2.67 -3.64
N THR A 31 9.77 3.09 -3.77
CA THR A 31 10.46 3.20 -5.05
C THR A 31 10.62 1.84 -5.75
N GLY A 32 10.98 0.79 -5.01
CA GLY A 32 11.13 -0.56 -5.56
C GLY A 32 9.79 -1.25 -5.84
N LEU A 33 8.75 -0.90 -5.07
CA LEU A 33 7.42 -1.48 -5.25
C LEU A 33 6.66 -0.84 -6.42
N TRP A 34 6.73 0.49 -6.55
CA TRP A 34 5.89 1.26 -7.45
C TRP A 34 6.61 1.85 -8.66
N GLY A 35 7.95 1.82 -8.71
CA GLY A 35 8.72 2.59 -9.69
C GLY A 35 8.34 2.30 -11.15
N GLU A 36 8.23 1.03 -11.54
CA GLU A 36 7.86 0.65 -12.90
C GLU A 36 6.40 0.98 -13.22
N CYS A 37 5.48 0.72 -12.27
CA CYS A 37 4.08 1.08 -12.43
C CYS A 37 3.89 2.60 -12.54
N ALA A 38 4.58 3.38 -11.70
CA ALA A 38 4.52 4.84 -11.72
C ALA A 38 5.00 5.42 -13.07
N ALA A 39 6.05 4.85 -13.65
CA ALA A 39 6.56 5.29 -14.96
C ALA A 39 5.52 5.14 -16.08
N LEU A 40 4.63 4.14 -15.99
CA LEU A 40 3.55 3.94 -16.96
C LEU A 40 2.38 4.93 -16.79
N LEU A 41 2.32 5.60 -15.64
CA LEU A 41 1.31 6.64 -15.32
C LEU A 41 1.84 8.06 -15.57
N ASP A 42 3.09 8.19 -16.03
CA ASP A 42 3.69 9.48 -16.38
C ASP A 42 2.88 10.22 -17.45
N GLY A 43 2.80 11.54 -17.31
CA GLY A 43 1.98 12.38 -18.20
C GLY A 43 0.50 12.51 -17.79
N ARG A 44 -0.04 11.55 -17.02
CA ARG A 44 -1.41 11.61 -16.47
C ARG A 44 -1.44 12.03 -15.02
N PHE A 45 -0.56 11.43 -14.21
CA PHE A 45 -0.46 11.68 -12.78
C PHE A 45 0.92 12.24 -12.41
N GLU A 46 0.93 13.11 -11.41
CA GLU A 46 2.11 13.25 -10.56
C GLU A 46 2.04 12.13 -9.52
N VAL A 47 2.90 11.11 -9.66
CA VAL A 47 2.92 9.98 -8.73
C VAL A 47 3.93 10.24 -7.63
N VAL A 48 3.43 10.28 -6.38
CA VAL A 48 4.25 10.49 -5.18
C VAL A 48 4.05 9.31 -4.23
N GLY A 49 5.11 8.57 -3.98
CA GLY A 49 5.10 7.48 -3.03
C GLY A 49 5.62 7.90 -1.66
N TRP A 50 5.14 7.22 -0.60
CA TRP A 50 5.63 7.42 0.74
C TRP A 50 6.19 6.12 1.32
N ASP A 51 7.21 6.23 2.18
CA ASP A 51 7.79 5.10 2.88
C ASP A 51 7.29 5.03 4.33
N LEU A 52 7.03 3.81 4.82
CA LEU A 52 6.77 3.55 6.24
C LEU A 52 7.94 4.00 7.11
N PRO A 53 7.74 4.37 8.38
CA PRO A 53 8.84 4.68 9.28
C PRO A 53 9.89 3.55 9.30
N GLY A 54 11.16 3.90 9.13
CA GLY A 54 12.27 2.95 9.10
C GLY A 54 12.35 2.05 7.87
N HIS A 55 11.56 2.36 6.82
CA HIS A 55 11.60 1.69 5.52
C HIS A 55 12.10 2.68 4.46
N GLY A 56 12.69 2.16 3.39
CA GLY A 56 13.12 2.96 2.25
C GLY A 56 13.92 4.19 2.68
N ASN A 57 13.39 5.38 2.38
CA ASN A 57 14.01 6.66 2.70
C ASN A 57 13.47 7.30 4.00
N SER A 58 12.48 6.70 4.67
CA SER A 58 11.94 7.23 5.92
C SER A 58 12.85 6.91 7.11
N LEU A 59 13.03 7.91 7.98
CA LEU A 59 13.75 7.71 9.24
C LEU A 59 13.04 6.68 10.12
N ALA A 60 13.82 6.02 10.98
CA ALA A 60 13.27 5.12 11.98
C ALA A 60 12.31 5.86 12.91
N ALA A 61 11.18 5.23 13.24
CA ALA A 61 10.26 5.76 14.23
C ALA A 61 10.94 5.87 15.61
N THR A 62 10.57 6.85 16.38
CA THR A 62 11.02 7.03 17.76
C THR A 62 10.07 6.41 18.79
N GLY A 63 8.91 5.89 18.33
CA GLY A 63 7.91 5.24 19.17
C GLY A 63 6.81 4.57 18.32
N PRO A 64 5.85 3.89 18.98
CA PRO A 64 4.75 3.23 18.30
C PRO A 64 3.84 4.22 17.57
N PHE A 65 3.23 3.76 16.51
CA PHE A 65 2.25 4.47 15.68
C PHE A 65 1.09 3.53 15.33
N THR A 66 0.01 4.08 14.80
CA THR A 66 -1.19 3.32 14.38
C THR A 66 -1.48 3.58 12.91
N VAL A 67 -2.30 2.74 12.28
CA VAL A 67 -2.76 2.95 10.90
C VAL A 67 -3.51 4.28 10.76
N PRO A 68 -4.46 4.66 11.64
CA PRO A 68 -5.09 5.98 11.57
C PRO A 68 -4.09 7.14 11.70
N THR A 69 -3.03 7.00 12.50
CA THR A 69 -1.99 8.04 12.60
C THR A 69 -1.20 8.18 11.30
N LEU A 70 -0.86 7.06 10.64
CA LEU A 70 -0.24 7.07 9.31
C LEU A 70 -1.16 7.73 8.28
N ALA A 71 -2.45 7.38 8.28
CA ALA A 71 -3.44 7.97 7.38
C ALA A 71 -3.54 9.49 7.55
N ALA A 72 -3.56 9.98 8.79
CA ALA A 72 -3.57 11.42 9.07
C ALA A 72 -2.34 12.13 8.48
N VAL A 73 -1.12 11.60 8.68
CA VAL A 73 0.11 12.18 8.12
C VAL A 73 0.10 12.17 6.60
N VAL A 74 -0.35 11.07 5.98
CA VAL A 74 -0.43 10.96 4.51
C VAL A 74 -1.45 11.95 3.96
N ARG A 75 -2.60 12.11 4.59
CA ARG A 75 -3.66 13.05 4.22
C ARG A 75 -3.18 14.50 4.29
N ASP A 76 -2.57 14.89 5.41
CA ASP A 76 -2.04 16.24 5.59
C ASP A 76 -0.98 16.58 4.54
N ARG A 77 -0.10 15.62 4.25
CA ARG A 77 0.92 15.79 3.21
C ARG A 77 0.32 15.88 1.82
N ALA A 78 -0.72 15.08 1.53
CA ALA A 78 -1.42 15.10 0.26
C ALA A 78 -2.08 16.45 -0.01
N VAL A 79 -2.66 17.11 1.00
CA VAL A 79 -3.19 18.49 0.87
C VAL A 79 -2.12 19.44 0.34
N ALA A 80 -0.92 19.41 0.94
CA ALA A 80 0.18 20.28 0.54
C ALA A 80 0.72 19.96 -0.87
N LEU A 81 0.81 18.67 -1.21
CA LEU A 81 1.30 18.20 -2.52
C LEU A 81 0.29 18.48 -3.64
N ALA A 82 -0.98 18.29 -3.38
CA ALA A 82 -2.05 18.54 -4.35
C ALA A 82 -2.12 20.02 -4.75
N ALA A 83 -1.89 20.93 -3.80
CA ALA A 83 -1.93 22.38 -4.05
C ALA A 83 -3.21 22.82 -4.80
N GLY A 84 -4.36 22.26 -4.41
CA GLY A 84 -5.66 22.53 -5.01
C GLY A 84 -6.03 21.66 -6.23
N ARG A 85 -5.15 20.79 -6.70
CA ARG A 85 -5.46 19.80 -7.75
C ARG A 85 -6.23 18.61 -7.15
N PRO A 86 -7.03 17.87 -7.96
CA PRO A 86 -7.56 16.59 -7.53
C PRO A 86 -6.43 15.63 -7.09
N ALA A 87 -6.70 14.87 -6.06
CA ALA A 87 -5.77 13.86 -5.57
C ALA A 87 -6.46 12.50 -5.44
N ALA A 88 -5.74 11.42 -5.75
CA ALA A 88 -6.19 10.06 -5.53
C ALA A 88 -5.16 9.30 -4.69
N TYR A 89 -5.60 8.19 -4.12
CA TYR A 89 -4.75 7.30 -3.32
C TYR A 89 -4.77 5.88 -3.85
N ALA A 90 -3.60 5.20 -3.86
CA ALA A 90 -3.50 3.76 -4.04
C ALA A 90 -2.47 3.18 -3.09
N GLY A 91 -2.75 2.05 -2.44
CA GLY A 91 -1.81 1.45 -1.50
C GLY A 91 -1.82 -0.06 -1.54
N VAL A 92 -0.67 -0.68 -1.22
CA VAL A 92 -0.50 -2.14 -1.17
C VAL A 92 -0.45 -2.61 0.28
N SER A 93 -1.19 -3.66 0.61
CA SER A 93 -1.11 -4.34 1.92
C SER A 93 -1.33 -3.34 3.09
N LEU A 94 -0.34 -3.09 3.95
CA LEU A 94 -0.45 -2.05 4.98
C LEU A 94 -0.81 -0.69 4.38
N GLY A 95 -0.17 -0.28 3.29
CA GLY A 95 -0.58 0.94 2.57
C GLY A 95 -2.00 0.84 2.04
N GLY A 96 -2.46 -0.37 1.67
CA GLY A 96 -3.83 -0.63 1.23
C GLY A 96 -4.86 -0.49 2.35
N THR A 97 -4.49 -0.69 3.63
CA THR A 97 -5.42 -0.42 4.75
C THR A 97 -5.78 1.05 4.85
N LEU A 98 -4.88 1.95 4.45
CA LEU A 98 -5.15 3.39 4.45
C LEU A 98 -6.21 3.78 3.42
N ALA A 99 -6.38 3.01 2.33
CA ALA A 99 -7.44 3.29 1.37
C ALA A 99 -8.84 3.17 2.01
N PHE A 100 -9.01 2.26 2.96
CA PHE A 100 -10.25 2.14 3.73
C PHE A 100 -10.45 3.30 4.72
N GLU A 101 -9.36 3.81 5.34
CA GLU A 101 -9.42 5.03 6.16
C GLU A 101 -9.84 6.24 5.30
N PHE A 102 -9.34 6.34 4.07
CA PHE A 102 -9.70 7.42 3.15
C PHE A 102 -11.07 7.24 2.51
N ALA A 103 -11.60 6.02 2.43
CA ALA A 103 -12.98 5.78 2.05
C ALA A 103 -13.97 6.31 3.11
N ASP A 104 -13.57 6.33 4.38
CA ASP A 104 -14.37 6.86 5.49
C ASP A 104 -14.14 8.39 5.70
N ASP A 105 -12.89 8.84 5.60
CA ASP A 105 -12.48 10.24 5.80
C ASP A 105 -11.42 10.65 4.75
N PRO A 106 -11.85 11.11 3.56
CA PRO A 106 -10.99 11.22 2.39
C PRO A 106 -9.97 12.37 2.44
N GLY A 107 -10.24 13.43 3.18
CA GLY A 107 -9.43 14.65 3.08
C GLY A 107 -9.38 15.17 1.63
N PRO A 108 -8.17 15.27 0.99
CA PRO A 108 -8.05 15.76 -0.38
C PRO A 108 -8.29 14.69 -1.45
N PHE A 109 -8.47 13.41 -1.05
CA PHE A 109 -8.60 12.32 -2.02
C PHE A 109 -10.02 12.25 -2.58
N THR A 110 -10.12 12.20 -3.91
CA THR A 110 -11.37 12.05 -4.66
C THR A 110 -11.69 10.59 -4.97
N ALA A 111 -10.72 9.69 -4.86
CA ALA A 111 -10.87 8.24 -5.02
C ALA A 111 -9.76 7.50 -4.27
N ALA A 112 -10.00 6.25 -3.90
CA ALA A 112 -9.04 5.38 -3.24
C ALA A 112 -9.01 3.97 -3.85
N VAL A 113 -7.81 3.37 -3.92
CA VAL A 113 -7.60 1.99 -4.38
C VAL A 113 -6.81 1.22 -3.32
N SER A 114 -7.41 0.13 -2.85
CA SER A 114 -6.78 -0.82 -1.92
C SER A 114 -6.28 -2.02 -2.69
N ILE A 115 -4.98 -2.31 -2.67
CA ILE A 115 -4.36 -3.41 -3.43
C ILE A 115 -3.81 -4.45 -2.45
N ALA A 116 -4.13 -5.73 -2.67
CA ALA A 116 -3.65 -6.85 -1.86
C ALA A 116 -3.86 -6.60 -0.35
N SER A 117 -5.06 -6.11 0.01
CA SER A 117 -5.35 -5.64 1.36
C SER A 117 -6.82 -5.83 1.74
N ALA A 118 -7.12 -5.57 3.00
CA ALA A 118 -8.46 -5.58 3.60
C ALA A 118 -8.47 -4.65 4.82
N PRO A 119 -9.65 -4.28 5.37
CA PRO A 119 -9.74 -3.48 6.60
C PRO A 119 -9.07 -4.13 7.82
N ARG A 120 -8.99 -5.48 7.83
CA ARG A 120 -8.22 -6.27 8.80
C ARG A 120 -7.30 -7.22 8.04
N LEU A 121 -6.04 -7.29 8.43
CA LEU A 121 -5.03 -8.16 7.84
C LEU A 121 -4.59 -9.23 8.85
N GLY A 122 -4.98 -10.47 8.58
CA GLY A 122 -4.59 -11.63 9.40
C GLY A 122 -5.03 -11.54 10.87
N GLU A 123 -4.38 -12.34 11.71
CA GLU A 123 -4.71 -12.47 13.12
C GLU A 123 -3.83 -11.56 13.99
N PRO A 124 -4.39 -10.80 14.95
CA PRO A 124 -3.64 -9.91 15.85
C PRO A 124 -2.49 -10.60 16.57
N ARG A 125 -2.71 -11.85 17.01
CA ARG A 125 -1.68 -12.64 17.68
C ARG A 125 -0.48 -12.90 16.78
N ALA A 126 -0.69 -13.28 15.54
CA ALA A 126 0.38 -13.55 14.57
C ALA A 126 1.25 -12.30 14.30
N TRP A 127 0.62 -11.12 14.23
CA TRP A 127 1.33 -9.85 14.08
C TRP A 127 2.18 -9.51 15.31
N ARG A 128 1.67 -9.72 16.52
CA ARG A 128 2.43 -9.50 17.76
C ARG A 128 3.61 -10.48 17.90
N GLU A 129 3.42 -11.75 17.53
CA GLU A 129 4.49 -12.76 17.49
C GLU A 129 5.58 -12.37 16.48
N ARG A 130 5.21 -11.88 15.30
CA ARG A 130 6.15 -11.36 14.29
C ARG A 130 6.89 -10.13 14.79
N ALA A 131 6.21 -9.18 15.43
CA ALA A 131 6.84 -8.03 16.05
C ALA A 131 7.91 -8.44 17.07
N ALA A 132 7.58 -9.39 17.96
CA ALA A 132 8.50 -9.92 18.95
C ALA A 132 9.70 -10.64 18.32
N LEU A 133 9.49 -11.41 17.26
CA LEU A 133 10.56 -12.09 16.52
C LEU A 133 11.53 -11.07 15.90
N VAL A 134 11.00 -10.08 15.16
CA VAL A 134 11.83 -9.09 14.47
C VAL A 134 12.58 -8.18 15.45
N ARG A 135 11.99 -7.83 16.60
CA ARG A 135 12.72 -7.10 17.64
C ARG A 135 13.96 -7.82 18.14
N ARG A 136 13.89 -9.15 18.26
CA ARG A 136 15.02 -9.96 18.72
C ARG A 136 16.05 -10.22 17.63
N ALA A 137 15.60 -10.62 16.45
CA ALA A 137 16.47 -11.19 15.41
C ALA A 137 16.73 -10.25 14.21
N GLY A 138 16.02 -9.11 14.13
CA GLY A 138 16.09 -8.18 12.99
C GLY A 138 15.20 -8.63 11.82
N THR A 139 15.04 -7.75 10.84
CA THR A 139 14.21 -7.99 9.64
C THR A 139 14.78 -9.05 8.68
N PRO A 140 16.11 -9.34 8.63
CA PRO A 140 16.61 -10.41 7.77
C PRO A 140 15.96 -11.79 7.97
N VAL A 141 15.45 -12.09 9.17
CA VAL A 141 14.76 -13.36 9.45
C VAL A 141 13.46 -13.53 8.66
N MET A 142 12.93 -12.43 8.12
CA MET A 142 11.69 -12.43 7.35
C MET A 142 11.92 -12.68 5.85
N VAL A 143 13.17 -12.60 5.36
CA VAL A 143 13.46 -12.60 3.91
C VAL A 143 12.98 -13.88 3.23
N THR A 144 13.34 -15.05 3.75
CA THR A 144 12.96 -16.34 3.14
C THR A 144 11.44 -16.49 3.07
N SER A 145 10.76 -16.30 4.20
CA SER A 145 9.30 -16.44 4.23
C SER A 145 8.56 -15.37 3.41
N SER A 146 9.17 -14.19 3.23
CA SER A 146 8.63 -13.15 2.36
C SER A 146 8.83 -13.49 0.89
N ALA A 147 9.97 -14.04 0.51
CA ALA A 147 10.22 -14.49 -0.87
C ALA A 147 9.20 -15.54 -1.31
N GLU A 148 8.83 -16.46 -0.41
CA GLU A 148 7.85 -17.52 -0.69
C GLU A 148 6.40 -17.02 -0.76
N ARG A 149 6.09 -15.87 -0.14
CA ARG A 149 4.71 -15.41 0.05
C ARG A 149 4.35 -14.15 -0.73
N TRP A 150 5.33 -13.32 -1.08
CA TRP A 150 5.08 -12.03 -1.74
C TRP A 150 4.81 -12.19 -3.23
N PHE A 151 5.44 -13.16 -3.86
CA PHE A 151 5.47 -13.27 -5.31
C PHE A 151 4.62 -14.43 -5.82
N ALA A 152 3.99 -14.22 -6.96
CA ALA A 152 3.37 -15.27 -7.73
C ALA A 152 4.42 -16.32 -8.19
N PRO A 153 4.04 -17.59 -8.36
CA PRO A 153 4.96 -18.62 -8.84
C PRO A 153 5.71 -18.21 -10.10
N GLY A 154 7.03 -18.41 -10.11
CA GLY A 154 7.93 -18.09 -11.22
C GLY A 154 8.27 -16.60 -11.37
N PHE A 155 7.75 -15.68 -10.53
CA PHE A 155 8.11 -14.27 -10.61
C PHE A 155 9.59 -14.04 -10.33
N THR A 156 10.15 -14.68 -9.32
CA THR A 156 11.58 -14.57 -8.96
C THR A 156 12.51 -14.97 -10.10
N ASP A 157 12.08 -15.89 -10.95
CA ASP A 157 12.86 -16.33 -12.12
C ASP A 157 12.70 -15.36 -13.30
N ARG A 158 11.51 -14.79 -13.48
CA ARG A 158 11.23 -13.83 -14.56
C ARG A 158 11.82 -12.45 -14.29
N SER A 159 11.82 -12.02 -13.02
CA SER A 159 12.21 -10.67 -12.60
C SER A 159 13.13 -10.69 -11.36
N PRO A 160 14.29 -11.39 -11.44
CA PRO A 160 15.16 -11.60 -10.28
C PRO A 160 15.71 -10.29 -9.69
N ALA A 161 15.93 -9.28 -10.51
CA ALA A 161 16.42 -7.97 -10.05
C ALA A 161 15.36 -7.25 -9.17
N VAL A 162 14.09 -7.26 -9.58
CA VAL A 162 12.98 -6.65 -8.83
C VAL A 162 12.77 -7.40 -7.50
N ALA A 163 12.69 -8.73 -7.56
CA ALA A 163 12.53 -9.56 -6.36
C ALA A 163 13.69 -9.33 -5.36
N SER A 164 14.93 -9.34 -5.85
CA SER A 164 16.12 -9.08 -5.02
C SER A 164 16.11 -7.68 -4.40
N ALA A 165 15.70 -6.65 -5.15
CA ALA A 165 15.62 -5.29 -4.64
C ALA A 165 14.61 -5.16 -3.49
N LEU A 166 13.42 -5.76 -3.65
CA LEU A 166 12.37 -5.76 -2.62
C LEU A 166 12.80 -6.53 -1.36
N LEU A 167 13.39 -7.72 -1.50
CA LEU A 167 13.88 -8.50 -0.37
C LEU A 167 15.08 -7.84 0.32
N THR A 168 15.93 -7.14 -0.44
CA THR A 168 17.02 -6.33 0.11
C THR A 168 16.48 -5.16 0.92
N ALA A 169 15.45 -4.46 0.45
CA ALA A 169 14.78 -3.40 1.21
C ALA A 169 14.24 -3.94 2.54
N LEU A 170 13.55 -5.08 2.52
CA LEU A 170 13.10 -5.76 3.74
C LEU A 170 14.24 -6.01 4.73
N SER A 171 15.35 -6.57 4.25
CA SER A 171 16.48 -6.91 5.11
C SER A 171 17.15 -5.69 5.78
N LYS A 172 17.02 -4.50 5.16
CA LYS A 172 17.58 -3.22 5.64
C LYS A 172 16.61 -2.41 6.50
N THR A 173 15.35 -2.81 6.56
CA THR A 173 14.32 -2.11 7.34
C THR A 173 14.67 -2.07 8.83
N ASP A 174 14.46 -0.92 9.47
CA ASP A 174 14.65 -0.80 10.92
C ASP A 174 13.73 -1.76 11.67
N ARG A 175 14.34 -2.62 12.49
CA ARG A 175 13.61 -3.68 13.19
C ARG A 175 12.55 -3.18 14.18
N ARG A 176 12.76 -2.00 14.79
CA ARG A 176 11.82 -1.44 15.76
C ARG A 176 10.62 -0.86 15.04
N SER A 177 10.86 -0.11 13.99
CA SER A 177 9.81 0.47 13.15
C SER A 177 8.96 -0.61 12.47
N TYR A 178 9.61 -1.68 11.96
CA TYR A 178 8.90 -2.84 11.43
C TYR A 178 8.01 -3.51 12.49
N ALA A 179 8.53 -3.69 13.70
CA ALA A 179 7.77 -4.30 14.79
C ALA A 179 6.56 -3.43 15.21
N TRP A 180 6.71 -2.10 15.25
CA TRP A 180 5.59 -1.19 15.50
C TRP A 180 4.56 -1.22 14.37
N ALA A 181 4.98 -1.35 13.12
CA ALA A 181 4.06 -1.54 12.01
C ALA A 181 3.27 -2.86 12.12
N CYS A 182 3.91 -3.95 12.57
CA CYS A 182 3.18 -5.19 12.90
C CYS A 182 2.16 -4.98 14.03
N GLU A 183 2.51 -4.24 15.08
CA GLU A 183 1.59 -3.93 16.17
C GLU A 183 0.44 -3.04 15.70
N ALA A 184 0.70 -2.05 14.83
CA ALA A 184 -0.34 -1.24 14.21
C ALA A 184 -1.34 -2.08 13.39
N LEU A 185 -0.86 -3.12 12.68
CA LEU A 185 -1.72 -4.08 12.00
C LEU A 185 -2.49 -4.99 12.97
N ALA A 186 -1.87 -5.38 14.10
CA ALA A 186 -2.53 -6.17 15.15
C ALA A 186 -3.67 -5.42 15.84
N ASP A 187 -3.61 -4.10 15.84
CA ASP A 187 -4.59 -3.24 16.52
C ASP A 187 -5.71 -2.75 15.58
N LEU A 188 -5.69 -3.16 14.29
CA LEU A 188 -6.80 -2.91 13.38
C LEU A 188 -8.06 -3.64 13.85
N ASP A 189 -9.11 -2.88 14.14
CA ASP A 189 -10.41 -3.41 14.57
C ASP A 189 -11.55 -2.76 13.77
N PRO A 190 -11.73 -3.16 12.49
CA PRO A 190 -12.76 -2.60 11.64
C PRO A 190 -14.16 -2.97 12.13
N SER A 191 -15.12 -2.08 11.90
CA SER A 191 -16.54 -2.38 12.10
C SER A 191 -16.98 -3.60 11.30
N ASN A 192 -17.87 -4.42 11.87
CA ASN A 192 -18.52 -5.52 11.16
C ASN A 192 -19.75 -5.07 10.34
N ALA A 193 -20.15 -3.81 10.45
CA ALA A 193 -21.26 -3.26 9.68
C ALA A 193 -20.83 -2.86 8.27
N VAL A 194 -21.72 -3.06 7.29
CA VAL A 194 -21.53 -2.51 5.94
C VAL A 194 -21.68 -0.99 6.02
N ARG A 195 -20.70 -0.26 5.49
CA ARG A 195 -20.61 1.21 5.53
C ARG A 195 -20.71 1.81 4.14
N PRO A 196 -21.26 3.03 3.98
CA PRO A 196 -21.08 3.78 2.75
C PRO A 196 -19.62 4.23 2.61
N THR A 197 -19.21 4.56 1.41
CA THR A 197 -17.93 5.27 1.15
C THR A 197 -18.17 6.77 0.98
N ALA A 198 -17.26 7.59 1.47
CA ALA A 198 -17.29 9.03 1.21
C ALA A 198 -16.74 9.38 -0.19
N VAL A 199 -15.92 8.51 -0.76
CA VAL A 199 -15.36 8.62 -2.12
C VAL A 199 -15.35 7.23 -2.78
N PRO A 200 -15.28 7.13 -4.12
CA PRO A 200 -15.11 5.85 -4.81
C PRO A 200 -13.94 5.04 -4.23
N LEU A 201 -14.21 3.79 -3.90
CA LEU A 201 -13.22 2.82 -3.43
C LEU A 201 -13.20 1.62 -4.37
N LEU A 202 -12.01 1.23 -4.82
CA LEU A 202 -11.77 -0.02 -5.53
C LEU A 202 -10.86 -0.92 -4.70
N VAL A 203 -11.19 -2.20 -4.62
CA VAL A 203 -10.30 -3.21 -4.05
C VAL A 203 -9.72 -4.06 -5.17
N VAL A 204 -8.40 -4.33 -5.10
CA VAL A 204 -7.67 -5.13 -6.08
C VAL A 204 -6.93 -6.25 -5.35
N ALA A 205 -7.04 -7.47 -5.83
CA ALA A 205 -6.34 -8.63 -5.28
C ALA A 205 -5.46 -9.29 -6.34
N GLY A 206 -4.32 -9.84 -5.96
CA GLY A 206 -3.56 -10.75 -6.80
C GLY A 206 -4.19 -12.15 -6.76
N ALA A 207 -4.39 -12.78 -7.91
CA ALA A 207 -5.01 -14.11 -7.99
C ALA A 207 -4.22 -15.21 -7.25
N GLN A 208 -2.94 -14.99 -7.05
CA GLN A 208 -2.00 -15.91 -6.40
C GLN A 208 -1.45 -15.37 -5.07
N ASP A 209 -2.10 -14.36 -4.51
CA ASP A 209 -1.73 -13.80 -3.22
C ASP A 209 -2.08 -14.78 -2.07
N VAL A 210 -1.05 -15.27 -1.39
CA VAL A 210 -1.18 -16.15 -0.21
C VAL A 210 -1.08 -15.38 1.11
N VAL A 211 -0.81 -14.07 1.05
CA VAL A 211 -0.77 -13.18 2.24
C VAL A 211 -2.16 -12.60 2.51
N VAL A 212 -2.79 -12.07 1.47
CA VAL A 212 -4.18 -11.59 1.46
C VAL A 212 -4.88 -12.25 0.28
N PRO A 213 -5.35 -13.48 0.43
CA PRO A 213 -6.04 -14.19 -0.65
C PRO A 213 -7.23 -13.40 -1.20
N PRO A 214 -7.60 -13.57 -2.48
CA PRO A 214 -8.69 -12.85 -3.12
C PRO A 214 -9.99 -12.85 -2.29
N GLU A 215 -10.30 -13.96 -1.62
CA GLU A 215 -11.50 -14.11 -0.80
C GLU A 215 -11.49 -13.15 0.41
N VAL A 216 -10.31 -12.87 0.98
CA VAL A 216 -10.14 -11.90 2.08
C VAL A 216 -10.33 -10.48 1.58
N ALA A 217 -9.75 -10.15 0.43
CA ALA A 217 -9.91 -8.84 -0.22
C ALA A 217 -11.39 -8.60 -0.61
N GLU A 218 -12.09 -9.62 -1.14
CA GLU A 218 -13.51 -9.56 -1.46
C GLU A 218 -14.39 -9.34 -0.21
N VAL A 219 -14.08 -10.00 0.92
CA VAL A 219 -14.76 -9.74 2.19
C VAL A 219 -14.54 -8.29 2.61
N GLY A 220 -13.31 -7.78 2.46
CA GLY A 220 -12.99 -6.37 2.70
C GLY A 220 -13.80 -5.42 1.82
N ALA A 221 -13.92 -5.70 0.52
CA ALA A 221 -14.75 -4.92 -0.40
C ALA A 221 -16.23 -4.90 0.03
N ARG A 222 -16.79 -6.07 0.39
CA ARG A 222 -18.18 -6.20 0.84
C ARG A 222 -18.48 -5.49 2.17
N SER A 223 -17.49 -5.07 2.93
CA SER A 223 -17.71 -4.24 4.11
C SER A 223 -18.07 -2.79 3.77
N TYR A 224 -18.10 -2.44 2.48
CA TYR A 224 -18.55 -1.15 1.97
C TYR A 224 -19.61 -1.33 0.89
N ALA A 225 -20.66 -0.50 0.94
CA ALA A 225 -21.79 -0.59 0.02
C ALA A 225 -21.36 -0.23 -1.42
N GLY A 226 -21.64 -1.11 -2.37
CA GLY A 226 -21.34 -0.88 -3.79
C GLY A 226 -19.87 -1.05 -4.19
N VAL A 227 -19.00 -1.43 -3.26
CA VAL A 227 -17.56 -1.64 -3.57
C VAL A 227 -17.35 -3.03 -4.17
N SER A 228 -16.58 -3.09 -5.25
CA SER A 228 -16.20 -4.33 -5.92
C SER A 228 -14.73 -4.67 -5.69
N CYS A 229 -14.40 -5.96 -5.84
CA CYS A 229 -13.03 -6.44 -5.88
C CYS A 229 -12.68 -6.88 -7.31
N ARG A 230 -11.55 -6.39 -7.83
CA ARG A 230 -10.95 -6.88 -9.09
C ARG A 230 -9.79 -7.81 -8.77
N VAL A 231 -9.74 -8.94 -9.46
CA VAL A 231 -8.66 -9.93 -9.28
C VAL A 231 -7.70 -9.84 -10.47
N LEU A 232 -6.42 -9.60 -10.20
CA LEU A 232 -5.35 -9.57 -11.20
C LEU A 232 -4.77 -10.97 -11.40
N PRO A 233 -4.93 -11.56 -12.60
CA PRO A 233 -4.31 -12.85 -12.93
C PRO A 233 -2.79 -12.77 -12.84
N GLY A 234 -2.14 -13.85 -12.40
CA GLY A 234 -0.67 -13.96 -12.41
C GLY A 234 0.08 -13.13 -11.38
N CYS A 235 -0.62 -12.37 -10.53
CA CYS A 235 -0.04 -11.58 -9.46
C CYS A 235 -0.19 -12.27 -8.10
N GLY A 236 0.84 -12.13 -7.26
CA GLY A 236 0.82 -12.43 -5.83
C GLY A 236 0.47 -11.18 -5.02
N HIS A 237 1.27 -10.92 -3.97
CA HIS A 237 1.01 -9.88 -2.98
C HIS A 237 1.45 -8.47 -3.40
N LEU A 238 2.29 -8.33 -4.43
CA LEU A 238 2.90 -7.07 -4.83
C LEU A 238 2.58 -6.67 -6.30
N PRO A 239 1.28 -6.57 -6.69
CA PRO A 239 0.87 -6.33 -8.07
C PRO A 239 1.59 -5.18 -8.78
N PRO A 240 1.89 -4.01 -8.17
CA PRO A 240 2.61 -2.94 -8.87
C PRO A 240 4.01 -3.32 -9.32
N ALA A 241 4.66 -4.28 -8.64
CA ALA A 241 5.97 -4.79 -9.00
C ALA A 241 5.88 -6.05 -9.88
N GLU A 242 4.82 -6.86 -9.73
CA GLU A 242 4.67 -8.13 -10.43
C GLU A 242 4.07 -7.99 -11.83
N ASP A 243 3.11 -7.09 -12.00
CA ASP A 243 2.51 -6.69 -13.27
C ASP A 243 2.22 -5.19 -13.26
N PRO A 244 3.26 -4.36 -13.46
CA PRO A 244 3.12 -2.90 -13.47
C PRO A 244 2.13 -2.41 -14.52
N ALA A 245 2.05 -3.08 -15.69
CA ALA A 245 1.18 -2.66 -16.79
C ALA A 245 -0.30 -2.88 -16.44
N ALA A 246 -0.66 -4.07 -15.96
CA ALA A 246 -2.03 -4.35 -15.56
C ALA A 246 -2.46 -3.50 -14.36
N THR A 247 -1.54 -3.28 -13.39
CA THR A 247 -1.81 -2.40 -12.25
C THR A 247 -2.04 -0.96 -12.70
N ALA A 248 -1.17 -0.41 -13.56
CA ALA A 248 -1.32 0.95 -14.09
C ALA A 248 -2.63 1.12 -14.87
N ALA A 249 -3.02 0.14 -15.70
CA ALA A 249 -4.27 0.17 -16.45
C ALA A 249 -5.52 0.18 -15.53
N ILE A 250 -5.48 -0.56 -14.41
CA ILE A 250 -6.56 -0.53 -13.41
C ILE A 250 -6.64 0.85 -12.74
N LEU A 251 -5.50 1.41 -12.35
CA LEU A 251 -5.46 2.72 -11.71
C LEU A 251 -5.93 3.83 -12.66
N ASP A 252 -5.48 3.79 -13.91
CA ASP A 252 -5.90 4.72 -14.95
C ASP A 252 -7.43 4.71 -15.13
N GLY A 253 -8.02 3.52 -15.27
CA GLY A 253 -9.47 3.38 -15.45
C GLY A 253 -10.31 3.62 -14.20
N ALA A 254 -9.72 3.55 -12.99
CA ALA A 254 -10.46 3.72 -11.73
C ALA A 254 -10.37 5.14 -11.15
N LEU A 255 -9.35 5.91 -11.54
CA LEU A 255 -9.02 7.19 -10.91
C LEU A 255 -9.23 8.40 -11.82
N ILE A 256 -9.58 8.19 -13.08
CA ILE A 256 -9.92 9.27 -14.00
C ILE A 256 -11.42 9.50 -13.93
N ASP A 257 -11.84 10.69 -13.53
CA ASP A 257 -13.20 11.17 -13.71
C ASP A 257 -13.46 11.35 -15.21
N GLU A 258 -14.30 10.51 -15.82
CA GLU A 258 -14.71 10.66 -17.24
C GLU A 258 -15.50 11.96 -17.48
N ASP A 259 -15.98 12.63 -16.43
CA ASP A 259 -16.74 13.88 -16.49
C ASP A 259 -15.86 15.16 -16.46
N ALA A 260 -14.54 15.04 -16.42
CA ALA A 260 -13.60 16.18 -16.36
C ALA A 260 -12.96 16.54 -17.72
N ALA A 261 -13.45 16.01 -18.83
CA ALA A 261 -12.97 16.25 -20.20
C ALA A 261 -13.88 17.20 -21.01
#